data_6f1e2de64c24d2069fe60c275141af6d
#
_entry.id   6f1e2de64c24d2069fe60c275141af6d
#
_cell.length_a   1.000
_cell.length_b   1.000
_cell.length_c   1.000
_cell.angle_alpha   90.00
_cell.angle_beta   90.00
_cell.angle_gamma   90.00
#
_symmetry.space_group_name_H-M   'P 1'
#
loop_
_entity.id
_entity.type
_entity.pdbx_description
1 polymer ?
#
loop_
_entity_poly.entity_id
_entity_poly.type
_entity_poly.pdbx_seq_one_letter_code
_entity_poly.pdbx_strand_id
1 'polypeptide(L)'
;LEAQRCLMCRRTVCIDGCPVGVQITEFIDLVAEGDFDEAAKVIKRDNSLPAICGRVCPQEDQCEGACVLARKGKPIAIGALERFVADYERLNGLMTAEPPVVRTGRAIAIVGSGPAGLACATDLAKQGHDVTVFEALHILGGVLSYGIPEFRLRKEIVKAEVAQLEKLGVTFVTNAVVGMIDTLDDLLGEGGFDAVFVGVGAGLPRFPNIPGENLIGVYSANEFLTRVNLMRAYQPDSETPVYDVTGKRVAVFGGGNTAMDAVRTALRLGADKASIVYRRSEEEMPARNEEIVHAQHEGVEFQMLTNPVEFLGDDEGFLAEMRLQAMELGEPDDSGRRRPVAIADSEWTEGVD
;
A
#
# COMPACT_ATOMS: atom_id res chain seq x y z
N LEU A 1 20.33 13.17 15.54
CA LEU A 1 21.51 12.84 14.72
C LEU A 1 21.16 12.72 13.24
N GLU A 2 20.13 11.94 12.82
CA GLU A 2 19.80 11.75 11.39
C GLU A 2 19.39 13.09 10.71
N ALA A 3 18.52 13.87 11.34
CA ALA A 3 18.09 15.18 10.84
C ALA A 3 19.26 16.15 10.65
N GLN A 4 20.26 16.11 11.54
CA GLN A 4 21.46 16.94 11.48
C GLN A 4 22.41 16.62 10.30
N ARG A 5 22.20 15.51 9.60
CA ARG A 5 22.93 15.18 8.37
C ARG A 5 22.42 15.97 7.16
N CYS A 6 21.24 16.57 7.26
CA CYS A 6 20.65 17.34 6.17
C CYS A 6 21.54 18.55 5.83
N LEU A 7 21.85 18.70 4.54
CA LEU A 7 22.71 19.77 4.05
C LEU A 7 21.97 21.11 3.87
N MET A 8 20.67 21.16 4.18
CA MET A 8 19.83 22.35 3.99
C MET A 8 20.03 22.98 2.61
N CYS A 9 19.90 22.15 1.57
CA CYS A 9 20.24 22.48 0.19
C CYS A 9 19.48 23.72 -0.30
N ARG A 10 20.17 24.66 -0.94
CA ARG A 10 19.54 25.83 -1.55
C ARG A 10 18.55 25.48 -2.67
N ARG A 11 18.82 24.42 -3.43
CA ARG A 11 17.91 23.78 -4.37
C ARG A 11 17.43 22.47 -3.76
N THR A 12 16.16 22.40 -3.41
CA THR A 12 15.55 21.34 -2.62
C THR A 12 15.00 20.21 -3.51
N VAL A 13 15.89 19.48 -4.20
CA VAL A 13 15.51 18.39 -5.12
C VAL A 13 14.70 17.26 -4.44
N CYS A 14 14.82 17.10 -3.13
CA CYS A 14 14.00 16.16 -2.37
C CYS A 14 12.51 16.60 -2.30
N ILE A 15 12.24 17.91 -2.27
CA ILE A 15 10.87 18.44 -2.36
C ILE A 15 10.31 18.18 -3.76
N ASP A 16 11.12 18.43 -4.80
CA ASP A 16 10.74 18.15 -6.20
C ASP A 16 10.46 16.63 -6.42
N GLY A 17 11.15 15.76 -5.66
CA GLY A 17 10.93 14.31 -5.68
C GLY A 17 9.74 13.83 -4.84
N CYS A 18 9.13 14.69 -4.04
CA CYS A 18 7.92 14.36 -3.28
C CYS A 18 6.68 14.64 -4.13
N PRO A 19 5.80 13.64 -4.39
CA PRO A 19 4.61 13.85 -5.23
C PRO A 19 3.64 14.92 -4.73
N VAL A 20 3.63 15.21 -3.42
CA VAL A 20 2.76 16.21 -2.79
C VAL A 20 3.53 17.48 -2.36
N GLY A 21 4.85 17.53 -2.57
CA GLY A 21 5.65 18.74 -2.35
C GLY A 21 5.90 19.12 -0.88
N VAL A 22 5.93 18.14 0.03
CA VAL A 22 6.22 18.39 1.46
C VAL A 22 7.49 19.22 1.62
N GLN A 23 7.44 20.22 2.48
CA GLN A 23 8.56 21.13 2.78
C GLN A 23 9.65 20.41 3.61
N ILE A 24 10.33 19.45 2.96
CA ILE A 24 11.22 18.46 3.60
C ILE A 24 12.34 19.11 4.39
N THR A 25 13.02 20.11 3.84
CA THR A 25 14.11 20.77 4.53
C THR A 25 13.63 21.53 5.76
N GLU A 26 12.44 22.16 5.70
CA GLU A 26 11.85 22.90 6.80
C GLU A 26 11.50 21.96 7.97
N PHE A 27 10.78 20.85 7.72
CA PHE A 27 10.45 19.95 8.82
C PHE A 27 11.67 19.23 9.41
N ILE A 28 12.69 18.91 8.59
CA ILE A 28 13.93 18.26 9.07
C ILE A 28 14.74 19.20 9.95
N ASP A 29 14.77 20.50 9.65
CA ASP A 29 15.43 21.51 10.47
C ASP A 29 14.77 21.60 11.85
N LEU A 30 13.45 21.70 11.88
CA LEU A 30 12.67 21.67 13.13
C LEU A 30 12.89 20.37 13.93
N VAL A 31 13.00 19.23 13.27
CA VAL A 31 13.37 17.97 13.94
C VAL A 31 14.78 18.04 14.52
N ALA A 32 15.72 18.67 13.84
CA ALA A 32 17.10 18.85 14.33
C ALA A 32 17.16 19.77 15.56
N GLU A 33 16.28 20.75 15.64
CA GLU A 33 16.10 21.66 16.76
C GLU A 33 15.30 21.07 17.92
N GLY A 34 14.54 19.98 17.68
CA GLY A 34 13.70 19.31 18.67
C GLY A 34 12.27 19.85 18.73
N ASP A 35 11.86 20.71 17.80
CA ASP A 35 10.50 21.23 17.69
C ASP A 35 9.63 20.30 16.82
N PHE A 36 9.22 19.17 17.41
CA PHE A 36 8.47 18.13 16.69
C PHE A 36 7.03 18.54 16.40
N ASP A 37 6.45 19.43 17.22
CA ASP A 37 5.08 19.90 17.04
C ASP A 37 4.97 20.80 15.80
N GLU A 38 5.93 21.71 15.62
CA GLU A 38 5.97 22.56 14.44
C GLU A 38 6.35 21.75 13.19
N ALA A 39 7.27 20.78 13.33
CA ALA A 39 7.60 19.85 12.24
C ALA A 39 6.36 19.09 11.74
N ALA A 40 5.46 18.63 12.63
CA ALA A 40 4.21 17.99 12.27
C ALA A 40 3.29 18.93 11.47
N LYS A 41 3.18 20.19 11.87
CA LYS A 41 2.37 21.18 11.16
C LYS A 41 2.93 21.46 9.77
N VAL A 42 4.26 21.57 9.63
CA VAL A 42 4.91 21.76 8.34
C VAL A 42 4.58 20.60 7.40
N ILE A 43 4.73 19.35 7.83
CA ILE A 43 4.38 18.18 7.02
C ILE A 43 2.90 18.22 6.60
N LYS A 44 2.00 18.52 7.53
CA LYS A 44 0.53 18.51 7.33
C LYS A 44 -0.02 19.68 6.49
N ARG A 45 0.82 20.62 6.07
CA ARG A 45 0.45 21.64 5.05
C ARG A 45 0.18 20.95 3.70
N ASP A 46 1.00 19.96 3.34
CA ASP A 46 1.03 19.35 2.02
C ASP A 46 0.67 17.86 2.04
N ASN A 47 0.85 17.16 3.17
CA ASN A 47 0.57 15.74 3.34
C ASN A 47 -0.44 15.51 4.47
N SER A 48 -1.64 15.08 4.12
CA SER A 48 -2.72 14.79 5.07
C SER A 48 -2.58 13.44 5.80
N LEU A 49 -1.68 12.56 5.36
CA LEU A 49 -1.51 11.19 5.89
C LEU A 49 -0.04 10.86 6.24
N PRO A 50 0.66 11.69 7.03
CA PRO A 50 2.10 11.55 7.24
C PRO A 50 2.50 10.25 7.94
N ALA A 51 1.69 9.76 8.89
CA ALA A 51 1.94 8.49 9.57
C ALA A 51 1.92 7.29 8.62
N ILE A 52 1.14 7.37 7.55
CA ILE A 52 1.02 6.36 6.49
C ILE A 52 2.16 6.54 5.49
N CYS A 53 2.35 7.74 4.95
CA CYS A 53 3.37 8.05 3.95
C CYS A 53 4.78 7.71 4.45
N GLY A 54 5.13 8.05 5.68
CA GLY A 54 6.40 7.71 6.30
C GLY A 54 6.68 6.20 6.44
N ARG A 55 5.65 5.34 6.22
CA ARG A 55 5.77 3.88 6.28
C ARG A 55 5.70 3.20 4.92
N VAL A 56 4.90 3.71 3.99
CA VAL A 56 4.54 2.96 2.78
C VAL A 56 4.92 3.62 1.46
N CYS A 57 5.30 4.91 1.45
CA CYS A 57 5.84 5.55 0.26
C CYS A 57 7.13 4.85 -0.19
N PRO A 58 7.37 4.70 -1.50
CA PRO A 58 8.65 4.26 -2.04
C PRO A 58 9.65 5.44 -2.06
N GLN A 59 10.13 5.83 -0.87
CA GLN A 59 10.98 7.02 -0.71
C GLN A 59 12.28 6.91 -1.51
N GLU A 60 12.79 5.70 -1.71
CA GLU A 60 13.96 5.41 -2.54
C GLU A 60 13.80 5.84 -4.01
N ASP A 61 12.56 5.86 -4.52
CA ASP A 61 12.22 6.31 -5.89
C ASP A 61 11.71 7.76 -5.91
N GLN A 62 11.53 8.37 -4.74
CA GLN A 62 10.93 9.68 -4.56
C GLN A 62 11.92 10.65 -3.88
N CYS A 63 11.56 11.12 -2.68
CA CYS A 63 12.30 12.15 -1.96
C CYS A 63 13.72 11.72 -1.55
N GLU A 64 13.89 10.47 -1.08
CA GLU A 64 15.21 9.94 -0.70
C GLU A 64 16.08 9.66 -1.93
N GLY A 65 15.50 9.10 -2.99
CA GLY A 65 16.19 8.90 -4.27
C GLY A 65 16.67 10.21 -4.90
N ALA A 66 15.91 11.29 -4.74
CA ALA A 66 16.29 12.62 -5.20
C ALA A 66 17.34 13.31 -4.31
N CYS A 67 17.54 12.83 -3.07
CA CYS A 67 18.46 13.45 -2.11
C CYS A 67 19.90 13.51 -2.66
N VAL A 68 20.55 14.68 -2.57
CA VAL A 68 21.91 14.84 -3.08
C VAL A 68 22.93 13.92 -2.39
N LEU A 69 22.68 13.51 -1.16
CA LEU A 69 23.54 12.56 -0.43
C LEU A 69 23.47 11.16 -1.02
N ALA A 70 22.36 10.76 -1.67
CA ALA A 70 22.21 9.47 -2.35
C ALA A 70 23.29 9.24 -3.40
N ARG A 71 23.83 10.31 -4.01
CA ARG A 71 24.90 10.23 -5.02
C ARG A 71 26.25 9.78 -4.48
N LYS A 72 26.48 9.89 -3.17
CA LYS A 72 27.77 9.63 -2.52
C LYS A 72 27.67 8.68 -1.32
N GLY A 73 26.49 8.16 -1.04
CA GLY A 73 26.25 7.29 0.10
C GLY A 73 24.76 7.17 0.41
N LYS A 74 24.44 7.07 1.69
CA LYS A 74 23.04 6.96 2.14
C LYS A 74 22.35 8.32 2.12
N PRO A 75 21.15 8.46 1.51
CA PRO A 75 20.33 9.67 1.62
C PRO A 75 19.99 9.97 3.08
N ILE A 76 19.36 11.11 3.32
CA ILE A 76 18.63 11.34 4.58
C ILE A 76 17.45 10.39 4.61
N ALA A 77 17.22 9.74 5.74
CA ALA A 77 16.07 8.85 5.96
C ALA A 77 14.79 9.69 6.17
N ILE A 78 14.34 10.34 5.09
CA ILE A 78 13.24 11.31 5.11
C ILE A 78 11.95 10.66 5.57
N GLY A 79 11.63 9.48 5.02
CA GLY A 79 10.44 8.72 5.42
C GLY A 79 10.47 8.31 6.89
N ALA A 80 11.63 7.92 7.41
CA ALA A 80 11.77 7.56 8.83
C ALA A 80 11.61 8.79 9.75
N LEU A 81 12.07 9.97 9.34
CA LEU A 81 11.87 11.23 10.08
C LEU A 81 10.41 11.67 10.03
N GLU A 82 9.75 11.58 8.87
CA GLU A 82 8.32 11.85 8.72
C GLU A 82 7.49 10.91 9.62
N ARG A 83 7.79 9.61 9.58
CA ARG A 83 7.19 8.60 10.47
C ARG A 83 7.38 8.95 11.93
N PHE A 84 8.59 9.35 12.33
CA PHE A 84 8.91 9.71 13.71
C PHE A 84 8.05 10.89 14.17
N VAL A 85 7.96 11.95 13.39
CA VAL A 85 7.18 13.15 13.72
C VAL A 85 5.69 12.82 13.86
N ALA A 86 5.13 12.06 12.91
CA ALA A 86 3.73 11.67 12.94
C ALA A 86 3.41 10.73 14.12
N ASP A 87 4.32 9.80 14.45
CA ASP A 87 4.16 8.93 15.61
C ASP A 87 4.28 9.71 16.92
N TYR A 88 5.20 10.67 17.01
CA TYR A 88 5.34 11.54 18.18
C TYR A 88 4.04 12.31 18.45
N GLU A 89 3.48 12.95 17.43
CA GLU A 89 2.21 13.68 17.53
C GLU A 89 1.08 12.76 18.01
N ARG A 90 0.93 11.59 17.40
CA ARG A 90 -0.11 10.62 17.72
C ARG A 90 0.03 10.07 19.16
N LEU A 91 1.23 9.64 19.54
CA LEU A 91 1.48 9.00 20.84
C LEU A 91 1.40 9.97 22.01
N ASN A 92 1.66 11.26 21.79
CA ASN A 92 1.52 12.29 22.80
C ASN A 92 0.13 12.95 22.81
N GLY A 93 -0.81 12.48 21.99
CA GLY A 93 -2.17 13.02 21.96
C GLY A 93 -2.27 14.43 21.38
N LEU A 94 -1.28 14.84 20.58
CA LEU A 94 -1.17 16.18 20.02
C LEU A 94 -1.90 16.33 18.66
N MET A 95 -2.44 15.23 18.12
CA MET A 95 -3.23 15.26 16.91
C MET A 95 -4.48 16.14 17.11
N THR A 96 -4.46 17.32 16.51
CA THR A 96 -5.57 18.26 16.56
C THR A 96 -6.25 18.33 15.20
N ALA A 97 -7.58 18.36 15.23
CA ALA A 97 -8.40 18.64 14.06
C ALA A 97 -9.54 19.55 14.51
N GLU A 98 -9.52 20.77 14.03
CA GLU A 98 -10.57 21.74 14.31
C GLU A 98 -11.37 21.99 13.04
N PRO A 99 -12.70 21.83 13.07
CA PRO A 99 -13.55 22.19 11.93
C PRO A 99 -13.37 23.66 11.56
N PRO A 100 -13.34 24.00 10.28
CA PRO A 100 -13.21 25.39 9.84
C PRO A 100 -14.41 26.21 10.33
N VAL A 101 -14.13 27.43 10.73
CA VAL A 101 -15.15 28.38 11.23
C VAL A 101 -16.14 28.78 10.12
N VAL A 102 -15.64 28.86 8.88
CA VAL A 102 -16.45 29.26 7.71
C VAL A 102 -16.87 28.01 6.92
N ARG A 103 -18.19 27.80 6.81
CA ARG A 103 -18.75 26.76 5.97
C ARG A 103 -19.11 27.31 4.59
N THR A 104 -18.85 26.53 3.55
CA THR A 104 -19.13 26.91 2.16
C THR A 104 -20.60 26.65 1.77
N GLY A 105 -21.28 25.78 2.51
CA GLY A 105 -22.62 25.28 2.19
C GLY A 105 -22.64 24.34 0.97
N ARG A 106 -21.46 23.83 0.56
CA ARG A 106 -21.34 22.82 -0.50
C ARG A 106 -21.21 21.44 0.10
N ALA A 107 -22.00 20.50 -0.42
CA ALA A 107 -21.97 19.10 -0.05
C ALA A 107 -21.18 18.28 -1.10
N ILE A 108 -20.18 17.52 -0.64
CA ILE A 108 -19.33 16.73 -1.52
C ILE A 108 -19.42 15.26 -1.14
N ALA A 109 -19.71 14.39 -2.10
CA ALA A 109 -19.63 12.95 -1.95
C ALA A 109 -18.24 12.44 -2.37
N ILE A 110 -17.67 11.53 -1.59
CA ILE A 110 -16.44 10.83 -1.93
C ILE A 110 -16.74 9.33 -1.97
N VAL A 111 -16.48 8.68 -3.08
CA VAL A 111 -16.69 7.24 -3.26
C VAL A 111 -15.37 6.51 -3.08
N GLY A 112 -15.24 5.80 -1.97
CA GLY A 112 -14.05 5.06 -1.54
C GLY A 112 -13.27 5.78 -0.44
N SER A 113 -13.03 5.08 0.67
CA SER A 113 -12.27 5.56 1.84
C SER A 113 -10.78 5.18 1.79
N GLY A 114 -10.26 4.85 0.61
CA GLY A 114 -8.83 4.61 0.42
C GLY A 114 -7.99 5.88 0.59
N PRO A 115 -6.65 5.81 0.44
CA PRO A 115 -5.78 6.96 0.68
C PRO A 115 -6.15 8.19 -0.14
N ALA A 116 -6.59 8.02 -1.39
CA ALA A 116 -7.05 9.12 -2.24
C ALA A 116 -8.32 9.79 -1.69
N GLY A 117 -9.31 8.98 -1.27
CA GLY A 117 -10.55 9.49 -0.68
C GLY A 117 -10.31 10.18 0.66
N LEU A 118 -9.47 9.62 1.54
CA LEU A 118 -9.13 10.23 2.83
C LEU A 118 -8.38 11.56 2.66
N ALA A 119 -7.43 11.63 1.72
CA ALA A 119 -6.70 12.87 1.43
C ALA A 119 -7.66 13.94 0.88
N CYS A 120 -8.48 13.60 -0.11
CA CYS A 120 -9.50 14.49 -0.66
C CYS A 120 -10.49 14.97 0.42
N ALA A 121 -10.96 14.06 1.28
CA ALA A 121 -11.87 14.40 2.38
C ALA A 121 -11.24 15.41 3.36
N THR A 122 -9.95 15.21 3.69
CA THR A 122 -9.20 16.10 4.58
C THR A 122 -9.14 17.52 4.01
N ASP A 123 -8.75 17.66 2.75
CA ASP A 123 -8.57 18.97 2.12
C ASP A 123 -9.90 19.72 1.95
N LEU A 124 -10.93 19.01 1.51
CA LEU A 124 -12.28 19.60 1.34
C LEU A 124 -12.91 19.98 2.69
N ALA A 125 -12.76 19.15 3.71
CA ALA A 125 -13.26 19.47 5.05
C ALA A 125 -12.54 20.69 5.65
N LYS A 126 -11.22 20.81 5.50
CA LYS A 126 -10.46 21.99 5.90
C LYS A 126 -10.90 23.28 5.18
N GLN A 127 -11.36 23.14 3.93
CA GLN A 127 -11.91 24.27 3.15
C GLN A 127 -13.35 24.65 3.54
N GLY A 128 -13.98 23.88 4.43
CA GLY A 128 -15.32 24.18 4.95
C GLY A 128 -16.46 23.55 4.17
N HIS A 129 -16.18 22.57 3.32
CA HIS A 129 -17.21 21.78 2.65
C HIS A 129 -17.83 20.74 3.60
N ASP A 130 -19.08 20.37 3.34
CA ASP A 130 -19.75 19.25 4.00
C ASP A 130 -19.40 17.96 3.23
N VAL A 131 -18.59 17.10 3.84
CA VAL A 131 -18.02 15.94 3.15
C VAL A 131 -18.63 14.65 3.67
N THR A 132 -19.10 13.80 2.76
CA THR A 132 -19.55 12.43 3.06
C THR A 132 -18.75 11.44 2.24
N VAL A 133 -18.13 10.46 2.92
CA VAL A 133 -17.34 9.39 2.31
C VAL A 133 -18.15 8.09 2.33
N PHE A 134 -18.39 7.51 1.17
CA PHE A 134 -19.06 6.22 0.99
C PHE A 134 -18.01 5.13 0.81
N GLU A 135 -18.07 4.08 1.61
CA GLU A 135 -17.16 2.95 1.58
C GLU A 135 -17.93 1.64 1.37
N ALA A 136 -17.53 0.86 0.39
CA ALA A 136 -18.17 -0.42 0.06
C ALA A 136 -17.99 -1.48 1.16
N LEU A 137 -16.86 -1.45 1.87
CA LEU A 137 -16.54 -2.37 2.94
C LEU A 137 -17.05 -1.88 4.29
N HIS A 138 -17.00 -2.76 5.29
CA HIS A 138 -17.40 -2.47 6.67
C HIS A 138 -16.31 -1.76 7.48
N ILE A 139 -15.10 -1.60 6.93
CA ILE A 139 -13.94 -0.96 7.55
C ILE A 139 -13.42 0.13 6.60
N LEU A 140 -13.13 1.31 7.17
CA LEU A 140 -12.57 2.44 6.46
C LEU A 140 -11.06 2.26 6.20
N GLY A 141 -10.56 2.95 5.19
CA GLY A 141 -9.13 3.00 4.86
C GLY A 141 -8.77 2.34 3.53
N GLY A 142 -9.70 1.63 2.87
CA GLY A 142 -9.44 0.96 1.60
C GLY A 142 -8.23 0.03 1.70
N VAL A 143 -7.30 0.11 0.73
CA VAL A 143 -6.08 -0.71 0.69
C VAL A 143 -5.21 -0.60 1.94
N LEU A 144 -5.26 0.51 2.67
CA LEU A 144 -4.53 0.69 3.94
C LEU A 144 -5.02 -0.29 5.01
N SER A 145 -6.29 -0.66 4.95
CA SER A 145 -6.94 -1.58 5.90
C SER A 145 -7.00 -3.01 5.39
N TYR A 146 -7.42 -3.22 4.13
CA TYR A 146 -7.60 -4.57 3.61
C TYR A 146 -6.37 -5.15 2.88
N GLY A 147 -5.53 -4.30 2.28
CA GLY A 147 -4.41 -4.77 1.45
C GLY A 147 -3.09 -4.84 2.20
N ILE A 148 -2.66 -3.75 2.83
CA ILE A 148 -1.36 -3.66 3.51
C ILE A 148 -1.42 -4.44 4.83
N PRO A 149 -0.52 -5.41 5.08
CA PRO A 149 -0.52 -6.20 6.31
C PRO A 149 -0.25 -5.38 7.58
N GLU A 150 -0.72 -5.89 8.72
CA GLU A 150 -0.54 -5.28 10.04
C GLU A 150 0.93 -5.01 10.38
N PHE A 151 1.85 -5.89 9.97
CA PHE A 151 3.28 -5.75 10.24
C PHE A 151 3.96 -4.61 9.47
N ARG A 152 3.34 -4.11 8.38
CA ARG A 152 3.79 -2.92 7.65
C ARG A 152 3.05 -1.65 8.06
N LEU A 153 1.72 -1.75 8.22
CA LEU A 153 0.86 -0.64 8.59
C LEU A 153 -0.17 -1.09 9.62
N ARG A 154 0.08 -0.77 10.87
CA ARG A 154 -0.84 -1.08 11.98
C ARG A 154 -2.17 -0.40 11.76
N LYS A 155 -3.27 -1.15 11.89
CA LYS A 155 -4.63 -0.64 11.61
C LYS A 155 -5.07 0.44 12.60
N GLU A 156 -4.46 0.48 13.79
CA GLU A 156 -4.68 1.56 14.75
C GLU A 156 -4.25 2.94 14.21
N ILE A 157 -3.22 2.98 13.34
CA ILE A 157 -2.77 4.22 12.71
C ILE A 157 -3.82 4.72 11.72
N VAL A 158 -4.34 3.83 10.87
CA VAL A 158 -5.41 4.16 9.91
C VAL A 158 -6.66 4.67 10.66
N LYS A 159 -7.03 3.99 11.75
CA LYS A 159 -8.16 4.42 12.60
C LYS A 159 -7.94 5.79 13.21
N ALA A 160 -6.70 6.10 13.65
CA ALA A 160 -6.40 7.41 14.21
C ALA A 160 -6.53 8.52 13.17
N GLU A 161 -6.09 8.30 11.93
CA GLU A 161 -6.26 9.25 10.82
C GLU A 161 -7.75 9.45 10.50
N VAL A 162 -8.54 8.39 10.38
CA VAL A 162 -9.99 8.48 10.17
C VAL A 162 -10.67 9.28 11.28
N ALA A 163 -10.31 9.03 12.55
CA ALA A 163 -10.87 9.75 13.68
C ALA A 163 -10.56 11.27 13.67
N GLN A 164 -9.46 11.70 13.03
CA GLN A 164 -9.22 13.12 12.82
C GLN A 164 -10.17 13.72 11.78
N LEU A 165 -10.49 12.97 10.72
CA LEU A 165 -11.46 13.41 9.73
C LEU A 165 -12.89 13.54 10.32
N GLU A 166 -13.27 12.60 11.18
CA GLU A 166 -14.55 12.70 11.93
C GLU A 166 -14.61 13.96 12.79
N LYS A 167 -13.51 14.32 13.46
CA LYS A 167 -13.42 15.59 14.22
C LYS A 167 -13.48 16.83 13.32
N LEU A 168 -13.00 16.75 12.07
CA LEU A 168 -13.17 17.80 11.06
C LEU A 168 -14.63 17.94 10.57
N GLY A 169 -15.48 16.98 10.91
CA GLY A 169 -16.89 16.96 10.51
C GLY A 169 -17.17 16.13 9.25
N VAL A 170 -16.22 15.28 8.84
CA VAL A 170 -16.46 14.32 7.74
C VAL A 170 -17.39 13.21 8.21
N THR A 171 -18.39 12.91 7.41
CA THR A 171 -19.33 11.79 7.62
C THR A 171 -18.84 10.57 6.84
N PHE A 172 -18.87 9.39 7.47
CA PHE A 172 -18.52 8.13 6.81
C PHE A 172 -19.74 7.19 6.78
N VAL A 173 -19.99 6.61 5.60
CA VAL A 173 -21.06 5.63 5.37
C VAL A 173 -20.42 4.35 4.86
N THR A 174 -20.33 3.35 5.72
CA THR A 174 -19.79 2.02 5.36
C THR A 174 -20.87 1.09 4.82
N ASN A 175 -20.47 -0.01 4.16
CA ASN A 175 -21.36 -0.96 3.47
C ASN A 175 -22.21 -0.28 2.39
N ALA A 176 -21.72 0.79 1.79
CA ALA A 176 -22.37 1.54 0.74
C ALA A 176 -21.65 1.32 -0.59
N VAL A 177 -22.21 0.44 -1.41
CA VAL A 177 -21.65 0.12 -2.74
C VAL A 177 -22.26 1.04 -3.78
N VAL A 178 -21.64 2.20 -3.98
CA VAL A 178 -22.03 3.16 -5.00
C VAL A 178 -21.91 2.52 -6.39
N GLY A 179 -22.94 2.69 -7.21
CA GLY A 179 -23.13 2.01 -8.49
C GLY A 179 -24.03 0.77 -8.40
N MET A 180 -24.31 0.26 -7.19
CA MET A 180 -25.27 -0.82 -6.97
C MET A 180 -26.48 -0.38 -6.13
N ILE A 181 -26.28 0.46 -5.14
CA ILE A 181 -27.36 1.03 -4.29
C ILE A 181 -27.77 2.38 -4.85
N ASP A 182 -26.82 3.31 -4.95
CA ASP A 182 -26.99 4.63 -5.52
C ASP A 182 -26.04 4.79 -6.71
N THR A 183 -26.50 5.38 -7.80
CA THR A 183 -25.65 5.78 -8.92
C THR A 183 -25.00 7.14 -8.66
N LEU A 184 -24.04 7.54 -9.49
CA LEU A 184 -23.45 8.89 -9.41
C LEU A 184 -24.50 9.97 -9.67
N ASP A 185 -25.46 9.71 -10.57
CA ASP A 185 -26.56 10.63 -10.88
C ASP A 185 -27.52 10.76 -9.70
N ASP A 186 -27.78 9.68 -8.97
CA ASP A 186 -28.59 9.73 -7.74
C ASP A 186 -27.92 10.59 -6.67
N LEU A 187 -26.60 10.43 -6.47
CA LEU A 187 -25.85 11.25 -5.51
C LEU A 187 -25.89 12.74 -5.87
N LEU A 188 -25.74 13.09 -7.15
CA LEU A 188 -25.80 14.47 -7.64
C LEU A 188 -27.23 15.03 -7.69
N GLY A 189 -28.23 14.16 -7.84
CA GLY A 189 -29.65 14.54 -7.91
C GLY A 189 -30.32 14.51 -6.55
N GLU A 190 -30.98 13.39 -6.22
CA GLU A 190 -31.73 13.21 -4.98
C GLU A 190 -30.86 13.25 -3.72
N GLY A 191 -29.61 12.82 -3.83
CA GLY A 191 -28.62 12.86 -2.75
C GLY A 191 -28.18 14.26 -2.37
N GLY A 192 -28.39 15.25 -3.25
CA GLY A 192 -28.13 16.66 -2.99
C GLY A 192 -26.65 17.05 -2.89
N PHE A 193 -25.74 16.24 -3.40
CA PHE A 193 -24.32 16.58 -3.46
C PHE A 193 -24.01 17.50 -4.64
N ASP A 194 -23.20 18.53 -4.40
CA ASP A 194 -22.76 19.47 -5.45
C ASP A 194 -21.69 18.85 -6.37
N ALA A 195 -20.91 17.89 -5.86
CA ALA A 195 -19.88 17.19 -6.62
C ALA A 195 -19.59 15.79 -6.04
N VAL A 196 -19.06 14.90 -6.87
CA VAL A 196 -18.63 13.55 -6.49
C VAL A 196 -17.18 13.33 -6.86
N PHE A 197 -16.35 12.91 -5.91
CA PHE A 197 -15.02 12.42 -6.15
C PHE A 197 -15.03 10.88 -6.16
N VAL A 198 -14.45 10.24 -7.20
CA VAL A 198 -14.41 8.79 -7.33
C VAL A 198 -13.00 8.29 -7.07
N GLY A 199 -12.82 7.64 -5.92
CA GLY A 199 -11.54 7.10 -5.45
C GLY A 199 -11.60 5.60 -5.11
N VAL A 200 -12.23 4.79 -5.97
CA VAL A 200 -12.53 3.36 -5.73
C VAL A 200 -11.32 2.42 -5.79
N GLY A 201 -10.15 2.92 -6.19
CA GLY A 201 -8.92 2.14 -6.29
C GLY A 201 -8.92 1.14 -7.44
N ALA A 202 -7.99 0.18 -7.38
CA ALA A 202 -7.78 -0.87 -8.38
C ALA A 202 -7.91 -2.27 -7.73
N GLY A 203 -9.09 -2.56 -7.18
CA GLY A 203 -9.34 -3.80 -6.43
C GLY A 203 -9.45 -5.06 -7.30
N LEU A 204 -9.64 -4.94 -8.62
CA LEU A 204 -9.73 -6.08 -9.51
C LEU A 204 -8.34 -6.69 -9.77
N PRO A 205 -8.17 -8.00 -9.47
CA PRO A 205 -6.91 -8.69 -9.72
C PRO A 205 -6.67 -8.86 -11.22
N ARG A 206 -5.38 -8.94 -11.59
CA ARG A 206 -4.97 -9.36 -12.93
C ARG A 206 -4.45 -10.78 -12.85
N PHE A 207 -5.09 -11.66 -13.59
CA PHE A 207 -4.66 -13.05 -13.72
C PHE A 207 -3.69 -13.19 -14.91
N PRO A 208 -2.75 -14.15 -14.86
CA PRO A 208 -1.82 -14.42 -15.97
C PRO A 208 -2.51 -14.98 -17.22
N ASN A 209 -3.76 -15.46 -17.12
CA ASN A 209 -4.56 -16.12 -18.18
C ASN A 209 -3.89 -17.41 -18.68
N ILE A 210 -3.50 -18.28 -17.75
CA ILE A 210 -2.92 -19.58 -18.03
C ILE A 210 -3.88 -20.71 -17.58
N PRO A 211 -3.75 -21.93 -18.11
CA PRO A 211 -4.55 -23.06 -17.65
C PRO A 211 -4.40 -23.32 -16.16
N GLY A 212 -5.49 -23.73 -15.51
CA GLY A 212 -5.51 -24.12 -14.10
C GLY A 212 -5.70 -22.97 -13.10
N GLU A 213 -5.93 -21.72 -13.53
CA GLU A 213 -6.17 -20.59 -12.61
C GLU A 213 -7.41 -20.72 -11.72
N ASN A 214 -8.33 -21.62 -12.07
CA ASN A 214 -9.56 -21.90 -11.33
C ASN A 214 -9.46 -23.10 -10.39
N LEU A 215 -8.29 -23.70 -10.23
CA LEU A 215 -8.06 -24.77 -9.26
C LEU A 215 -8.21 -24.26 -7.83
N ILE A 216 -8.67 -25.14 -6.95
CA ILE A 216 -8.70 -24.88 -5.51
C ILE A 216 -7.25 -24.77 -5.01
N GLY A 217 -6.90 -23.68 -4.38
CA GLY A 217 -5.51 -23.37 -3.98
C GLY A 217 -4.90 -22.22 -4.78
N VAL A 218 -5.52 -21.84 -5.91
CA VAL A 218 -5.10 -20.66 -6.69
C VAL A 218 -5.93 -19.45 -6.31
N TYR A 219 -5.29 -18.42 -5.79
CA TYR A 219 -5.94 -17.21 -5.32
C TYR A 219 -5.22 -15.94 -5.82
N SER A 220 -5.96 -14.87 -5.97
CA SER A 220 -5.30 -13.57 -6.16
C SER A 220 -4.68 -13.09 -4.83
N ALA A 221 -3.52 -12.44 -4.91
CA ALA A 221 -2.88 -11.85 -3.73
C ALA A 221 -3.80 -10.83 -3.03
N ASN A 222 -4.58 -10.08 -3.79
CA ASN A 222 -5.57 -9.15 -3.24
C ASN A 222 -6.63 -9.86 -2.40
N GLU A 223 -7.18 -10.97 -2.89
CA GLU A 223 -8.18 -11.74 -2.16
C GLU A 223 -7.60 -12.33 -0.88
N PHE A 224 -6.42 -12.95 -0.98
CA PHE A 224 -5.72 -13.51 0.18
C PHE A 224 -5.48 -12.46 1.25
N LEU A 225 -4.86 -11.32 0.89
CA LEU A 225 -4.56 -10.23 1.82
C LEU A 225 -5.84 -9.60 2.40
N THR A 226 -6.85 -9.40 1.56
CA THR A 226 -8.14 -8.84 2.01
C THR A 226 -8.77 -9.72 3.09
N ARG A 227 -8.83 -11.02 2.87
CA ARG A 227 -9.37 -11.97 3.86
C ARG A 227 -8.55 -11.94 5.15
N VAL A 228 -7.24 -12.07 5.07
CA VAL A 228 -6.36 -12.07 6.25
C VAL A 228 -6.51 -10.79 7.06
N ASN A 229 -6.50 -9.64 6.40
CA ASN A 229 -6.52 -8.35 7.07
C ASN A 229 -7.91 -7.98 7.64
N LEU A 230 -8.97 -8.10 6.84
CA LEU A 230 -10.34 -7.76 7.29
C LEU A 230 -10.84 -8.72 8.37
N MET A 231 -10.52 -10.00 8.22
CA MET A 231 -10.91 -11.04 9.18
C MET A 231 -9.94 -11.12 10.37
N ARG A 232 -8.88 -10.31 10.39
CA ARG A 232 -7.86 -10.28 11.44
C ARG A 232 -7.20 -11.63 11.72
N ALA A 233 -7.05 -12.46 10.69
CA ALA A 233 -6.48 -13.80 10.82
C ALA A 233 -5.01 -13.81 11.29
N TYR A 234 -4.34 -12.67 11.26
CA TYR A 234 -3.00 -12.46 11.81
C TYR A 234 -2.96 -12.42 13.35
N GLN A 235 -4.10 -12.39 14.03
CA GLN A 235 -4.16 -12.42 15.49
C GLN A 235 -4.05 -13.86 15.99
N PRO A 236 -3.26 -14.14 17.05
CA PRO A 236 -3.03 -15.51 17.54
C PRO A 236 -4.31 -16.27 17.91
N ASP A 237 -5.32 -15.54 18.40
CA ASP A 237 -6.58 -16.13 18.89
C ASP A 237 -7.70 -16.00 17.85
N SER A 238 -7.36 -15.77 16.58
CA SER A 238 -8.37 -15.64 15.52
C SER A 238 -8.91 -17.02 15.12
N GLU A 239 -10.21 -17.23 15.31
CA GLU A 239 -10.95 -18.41 14.83
C GLU A 239 -11.58 -18.18 13.44
N THR A 240 -11.23 -17.08 12.78
CA THR A 240 -11.86 -16.69 11.53
C THR A 240 -11.35 -17.57 10.38
N PRO A 241 -12.23 -18.16 9.57
CA PRO A 241 -11.83 -19.01 8.47
C PRO A 241 -11.17 -18.18 7.36
N VAL A 242 -9.89 -18.41 7.16
CA VAL A 242 -9.12 -17.96 6.01
C VAL A 242 -8.52 -19.15 5.30
N TYR A 243 -7.83 -18.93 4.19
CA TYR A 243 -7.10 -20.01 3.53
C TYR A 243 -6.04 -20.58 4.46
N ASP A 244 -6.12 -21.88 4.73
CA ASP A 244 -5.14 -22.58 5.55
C ASP A 244 -3.88 -22.86 4.73
N VAL A 245 -2.83 -22.13 5.07
CA VAL A 245 -1.50 -22.27 4.47
C VAL A 245 -0.52 -22.99 5.39
N THR A 246 -0.98 -23.47 6.55
CA THR A 246 -0.13 -24.13 7.55
C THR A 246 0.52 -25.39 6.98
N GLY A 247 1.84 -25.46 7.05
CA GLY A 247 2.63 -26.58 6.54
C GLY A 247 2.67 -26.70 5.01
N LYS A 248 2.14 -25.73 4.27
CA LYS A 248 2.05 -25.76 2.80
C LYS A 248 3.23 -25.08 2.14
N ARG A 249 3.46 -25.46 0.87
CA ARG A 249 4.39 -24.78 -0.05
C ARG A 249 3.60 -23.74 -0.84
N VAL A 250 3.90 -22.49 -0.62
CA VAL A 250 3.19 -21.36 -1.23
C VAL A 250 4.09 -20.66 -2.25
N ALA A 251 3.59 -20.49 -3.47
CA ALA A 251 4.26 -19.70 -4.50
C ALA A 251 3.45 -18.41 -4.79
N VAL A 252 4.12 -17.26 -4.77
CA VAL A 252 3.52 -15.97 -5.09
C VAL A 252 4.15 -15.42 -6.37
N PHE A 253 3.31 -15.19 -7.39
CA PHE A 253 3.74 -14.70 -8.69
C PHE A 253 3.71 -13.17 -8.74
N GLY A 254 4.89 -12.58 -8.93
CA GLY A 254 5.06 -11.14 -9.04
C GLY A 254 6.22 -10.59 -8.22
N GLY A 255 6.66 -9.37 -8.53
CA GLY A 255 7.80 -8.72 -7.89
C GLY A 255 7.45 -7.37 -7.25
N GLY A 256 6.17 -7.04 -7.07
CA GLY A 256 5.72 -5.78 -6.46
C GLY A 256 5.47 -5.88 -4.96
N ASN A 257 5.16 -4.76 -4.32
CA ASN A 257 4.88 -4.70 -2.88
C ASN A 257 3.75 -5.64 -2.45
N THR A 258 2.71 -5.81 -3.27
CA THR A 258 1.61 -6.75 -2.98
C THR A 258 2.10 -8.20 -2.91
N ALA A 259 3.05 -8.58 -3.77
CA ALA A 259 3.65 -9.91 -3.74
C ALA A 259 4.50 -10.10 -2.48
N MET A 260 5.31 -9.09 -2.09
CA MET A 260 6.06 -9.10 -0.83
C MET A 260 5.13 -9.23 0.38
N ASP A 261 4.02 -8.50 0.37
CA ASP A 261 3.01 -8.56 1.44
C ASP A 261 2.37 -9.95 1.52
N ALA A 262 1.99 -10.54 0.38
CA ALA A 262 1.33 -11.85 0.33
C ALA A 262 2.27 -12.99 0.78
N VAL A 263 3.50 -13.03 0.26
CA VAL A 263 4.45 -14.09 0.59
C VAL A 263 4.88 -14.06 2.06
N ARG A 264 5.14 -12.86 2.60
CA ARG A 264 5.46 -12.68 4.03
C ARG A 264 4.29 -13.03 4.92
N THR A 265 3.07 -12.69 4.49
CA THR A 265 1.84 -13.06 5.21
C THR A 265 1.67 -14.57 5.24
N ALA A 266 1.90 -15.29 4.13
CA ALA A 266 1.82 -16.75 4.08
C ALA A 266 2.80 -17.41 5.05
N LEU A 267 4.07 -16.98 5.09
CA LEU A 267 5.04 -17.47 6.08
C LEU A 267 4.58 -17.24 7.51
N ARG A 268 4.08 -16.05 7.83
CA ARG A 268 3.62 -15.69 9.17
C ARG A 268 2.36 -16.45 9.60
N LEU A 269 1.58 -16.96 8.65
CA LEU A 269 0.43 -17.83 8.88
C LEU A 269 0.83 -19.32 8.93
N GLY A 270 2.11 -19.64 8.85
CA GLY A 270 2.61 -21.00 9.07
C GLY A 270 2.89 -21.82 7.82
N ALA A 271 3.02 -21.20 6.66
CA ALA A 271 3.52 -21.91 5.47
C ALA A 271 4.91 -22.51 5.75
N ASP A 272 5.13 -23.76 5.36
CA ASP A 272 6.42 -24.43 5.51
C ASP A 272 7.48 -23.82 4.58
N LYS A 273 7.05 -23.47 3.39
CA LYS A 273 7.85 -22.82 2.36
C LYS A 273 7.03 -21.73 1.67
N ALA A 274 7.59 -20.54 1.49
CA ALA A 274 6.98 -19.52 0.67
C ALA A 274 8.01 -18.91 -0.29
N SER A 275 7.62 -18.80 -1.56
CA SER A 275 8.51 -18.35 -2.62
C SER A 275 7.89 -17.23 -3.46
N ILE A 276 8.73 -16.32 -3.91
CA ILE A 276 8.44 -15.39 -4.98
C ILE A 276 8.89 -16.01 -6.30
N VAL A 277 7.98 -16.08 -7.25
CA VAL A 277 8.29 -16.47 -8.64
C VAL A 277 8.15 -15.24 -9.51
N TYR A 278 9.27 -14.77 -10.09
CA TYR A 278 9.29 -13.53 -10.84
C TYR A 278 9.98 -13.67 -12.19
N ARG A 279 9.29 -13.21 -13.23
CA ARG A 279 9.71 -13.35 -14.63
C ARG A 279 10.90 -12.49 -15.07
N ARG A 280 11.40 -11.60 -14.19
CA ARG A 280 12.58 -10.76 -14.41
C ARG A 280 13.61 -11.02 -13.30
N SER A 281 14.69 -10.26 -13.29
CA SER A 281 15.67 -10.32 -12.21
C SER A 281 15.28 -9.43 -11.01
N GLU A 282 16.03 -9.51 -9.93
CA GLU A 282 15.83 -8.71 -8.72
C GLU A 282 15.92 -7.21 -9.03
N GLU A 283 16.80 -6.81 -9.96
CA GLU A 283 16.96 -5.41 -10.35
C GLU A 283 15.70 -4.78 -10.97
N GLU A 284 14.86 -5.58 -11.61
CA GLU A 284 13.59 -5.13 -12.19
C GLU A 284 12.38 -5.25 -11.26
N MET A 285 12.58 -5.67 -10.02
CA MET A 285 11.49 -5.76 -9.06
C MET A 285 10.96 -4.37 -8.71
N PRO A 286 9.64 -4.10 -8.86
CA PRO A 286 9.06 -2.81 -8.50
C PRO A 286 8.70 -2.70 -7.02
N ALA A 287 9.01 -3.71 -6.19
CA ALA A 287 8.84 -3.64 -4.76
C ALA A 287 9.90 -2.73 -4.13
N ARG A 288 9.58 -2.12 -3.00
CA ARG A 288 10.56 -1.38 -2.21
C ARG A 288 11.72 -2.28 -1.80
N ASN A 289 12.94 -1.76 -1.92
CA ASN A 289 14.15 -2.49 -1.55
C ASN A 289 14.09 -2.99 -0.10
N GLU A 290 13.57 -2.18 0.82
CA GLU A 290 13.40 -2.56 2.23
C GLU A 290 12.48 -3.78 2.39
N GLU A 291 11.40 -3.87 1.60
CA GLU A 291 10.46 -5.00 1.66
C GLU A 291 11.03 -6.28 1.06
N ILE A 292 11.88 -6.17 0.02
CA ILE A 292 12.63 -7.31 -0.52
C ILE A 292 13.60 -7.84 0.55
N VAL A 293 14.38 -6.96 1.18
CA VAL A 293 15.31 -7.34 2.25
C VAL A 293 14.58 -7.97 3.45
N HIS A 294 13.43 -7.41 3.84
CA HIS A 294 12.63 -8.02 4.90
C HIS A 294 12.13 -9.42 4.53
N ALA A 295 11.65 -9.62 3.30
CA ALA A 295 11.21 -10.93 2.82
C ALA A 295 12.37 -11.95 2.84
N GLN A 296 13.56 -11.56 2.38
CA GLN A 296 14.77 -12.39 2.43
C GLN A 296 15.14 -12.78 3.87
N HIS A 297 15.12 -11.82 4.81
CA HIS A 297 15.40 -12.07 6.22
C HIS A 297 14.38 -12.97 6.91
N GLU A 298 13.12 -12.95 6.45
CA GLU A 298 12.07 -13.83 6.94
C GLU A 298 12.11 -15.24 6.33
N GLY A 299 13.03 -15.49 5.39
CA GLY A 299 13.23 -16.81 4.79
C GLY A 299 12.41 -17.07 3.52
N VAL A 300 11.90 -16.03 2.88
CA VAL A 300 11.26 -16.14 1.55
C VAL A 300 12.30 -16.57 0.53
N GLU A 301 11.97 -17.57 -0.27
CA GLU A 301 12.79 -17.97 -1.42
C GLU A 301 12.45 -17.14 -2.66
N PHE A 302 13.45 -16.87 -3.50
CA PHE A 302 13.27 -16.06 -4.72
C PHE A 302 13.66 -16.86 -5.95
N GLN A 303 12.70 -17.18 -6.80
CA GLN A 303 12.88 -17.79 -8.12
C GLN A 303 12.77 -16.71 -9.20
N MET A 304 13.91 -16.11 -9.53
CA MET A 304 13.99 -15.08 -10.56
C MET A 304 14.04 -15.70 -11.96
N LEU A 305 13.74 -14.88 -12.98
CA LEU A 305 13.75 -15.30 -14.39
C LEU A 305 12.88 -16.53 -14.62
N THR A 306 11.72 -16.57 -13.95
CA THR A 306 10.81 -17.71 -13.97
C THR A 306 9.38 -17.21 -14.15
N ASN A 307 8.63 -17.83 -15.07
CA ASN A 307 7.24 -17.48 -15.34
C ASN A 307 6.36 -18.73 -15.28
N PRO A 308 5.16 -18.68 -14.65
CA PRO A 308 4.22 -19.79 -14.71
C PRO A 308 3.60 -19.89 -16.10
N VAL A 309 3.39 -21.12 -16.56
CA VAL A 309 2.73 -21.40 -17.84
C VAL A 309 1.47 -22.24 -17.67
N GLU A 310 1.34 -22.99 -16.58
CA GLU A 310 0.17 -23.79 -16.26
C GLU A 310 0.15 -24.17 -14.77
N PHE A 311 -1.03 -24.28 -14.19
CA PHE A 311 -1.25 -24.91 -12.89
C PHE A 311 -1.90 -26.27 -13.07
N LEU A 312 -1.37 -27.29 -12.40
CA LEU A 312 -1.81 -28.68 -12.52
C LEU A 312 -2.52 -29.11 -11.23
N GLY A 313 -3.71 -29.61 -11.39
CA GLY A 313 -4.54 -30.10 -10.30
C GLY A 313 -4.43 -31.61 -10.11
N ASP A 314 -4.84 -32.06 -8.92
CA ASP A 314 -5.11 -33.47 -8.65
C ASP A 314 -6.50 -33.90 -9.15
N ASP A 315 -6.87 -35.17 -8.92
CA ASP A 315 -8.16 -35.73 -9.32
C ASP A 315 -9.36 -35.08 -8.60
N GLU A 316 -9.15 -34.39 -7.50
CA GLU A 316 -10.18 -33.69 -6.70
C GLU A 316 -10.27 -32.16 -7.07
N GLY A 317 -9.39 -31.68 -7.95
CA GLY A 317 -9.37 -30.30 -8.43
C GLY A 317 -8.59 -29.33 -7.53
N PHE A 318 -7.77 -29.85 -6.62
CA PHE A 318 -6.85 -29.04 -5.84
C PHE A 318 -5.53 -28.84 -6.61
N LEU A 319 -4.91 -27.69 -6.43
CA LEU A 319 -3.58 -27.39 -6.94
C LEU A 319 -2.58 -28.40 -6.34
N ALA A 320 -1.75 -28.99 -7.19
CA ALA A 320 -0.71 -29.94 -6.80
C ALA A 320 0.67 -29.56 -7.33
N GLU A 321 0.72 -29.00 -8.54
CA GLU A 321 1.96 -28.66 -9.20
C GLU A 321 1.79 -27.38 -10.04
N MET A 322 2.90 -26.70 -10.28
CA MET A 322 3.00 -25.59 -11.22
C MET A 322 4.00 -25.91 -12.31
N ARG A 323 3.63 -25.68 -13.57
CA ARG A 323 4.57 -25.73 -14.68
C ARG A 323 5.15 -24.35 -14.89
N LEU A 324 6.47 -24.29 -14.87
CA LEU A 324 7.26 -23.07 -14.93
C LEU A 324 8.14 -23.08 -16.19
N GLN A 325 8.50 -21.90 -16.67
CA GLN A 325 9.39 -21.71 -17.80
C GLN A 325 10.49 -20.71 -17.44
N ALA A 326 11.73 -21.02 -17.84
CA ALA A 326 12.85 -20.10 -17.66
C ALA A 326 12.76 -18.91 -18.63
N MET A 327 13.16 -17.76 -18.12
CA MET A 327 13.14 -16.49 -18.84
C MET A 327 14.54 -15.93 -19.00
N GLU A 328 14.74 -15.14 -20.03
CA GLU A 328 15.90 -14.24 -20.18
C GLU A 328 15.45 -12.79 -20.31
N LEU A 329 16.38 -11.85 -20.15
CA LEU A 329 16.07 -10.43 -20.22
C LEU A 329 16.47 -9.89 -21.60
N GLY A 330 15.50 -9.35 -22.33
CA GLY A 330 15.67 -8.64 -23.57
C GLY A 330 15.85 -7.13 -23.39
N GLU A 331 15.55 -6.38 -24.43
CA GLU A 331 15.61 -4.91 -24.42
C GLU A 331 14.59 -4.31 -23.45
N PRO A 332 14.82 -3.10 -22.91
CA PRO A 332 13.88 -2.41 -22.04
C PRO A 332 12.50 -2.19 -22.71
N ASP A 333 11.45 -2.32 -21.90
CA ASP A 333 10.09 -1.96 -22.29
C ASP A 333 9.78 -0.47 -21.98
N ASP A 334 8.54 -0.04 -22.24
CA ASP A 334 8.11 1.35 -22.03
C ASP A 334 8.22 1.83 -20.58
N SER A 335 8.36 0.90 -19.63
CA SER A 335 8.61 1.21 -18.21
C SER A 335 10.10 1.36 -17.88
N GLY A 336 10.98 1.18 -18.86
CA GLY A 336 12.43 1.19 -18.72
C GLY A 336 13.01 -0.11 -18.14
N ARG A 337 12.19 -1.12 -17.84
CA ARG A 337 12.64 -2.42 -17.34
C ARG A 337 12.85 -3.41 -18.48
N ARG A 338 13.88 -4.24 -18.39
CA ARG A 338 14.17 -5.25 -19.41
C ARG A 338 12.99 -6.21 -19.58
N ARG A 339 12.60 -6.50 -20.83
CA ARG A 339 11.49 -7.40 -21.13
C ARG A 339 11.85 -8.84 -20.79
N PRO A 340 10.94 -9.60 -20.12
CA PRO A 340 11.14 -11.04 -19.97
C PRO A 340 10.83 -11.74 -21.31
N VAL A 341 11.77 -12.57 -21.76
CA VAL A 341 11.66 -13.39 -22.97
C VAL A 341 11.73 -14.86 -22.58
N ALA A 342 10.77 -15.66 -23.02
CA ALA A 342 10.73 -17.08 -22.71
C ALA A 342 11.86 -17.84 -23.44
N ILE A 343 12.58 -18.70 -22.73
CA ILE A 343 13.56 -19.61 -23.30
C ILE A 343 12.81 -20.83 -23.83
N ALA A 344 13.00 -21.19 -25.09
CA ALA A 344 12.36 -22.37 -25.67
C ALA A 344 12.82 -23.67 -24.99
N ASP A 345 11.93 -24.63 -24.86
CA ASP A 345 12.20 -25.97 -24.30
C ASP A 345 12.81 -25.96 -22.88
N SER A 346 12.51 -24.94 -22.08
CA SER A 346 13.04 -24.74 -20.72
C SER A 346 12.00 -24.97 -19.62
N GLU A 347 10.89 -25.63 -19.94
CA GLU A 347 9.83 -25.89 -18.99
C GLU A 347 10.19 -26.99 -17.98
N TRP A 348 9.72 -26.83 -16.75
CA TRP A 348 9.78 -27.86 -15.71
C TRP A 348 8.55 -27.77 -14.80
N THR A 349 8.35 -28.80 -14.00
CA THR A 349 7.26 -28.86 -13.03
C THR A 349 7.79 -28.83 -11.61
N GLU A 350 7.14 -28.11 -10.74
CA GLU A 350 7.46 -28.01 -9.31
C GLU A 350 6.17 -28.17 -8.48
N GLY A 351 6.26 -28.92 -7.37
CA GLY A 351 5.13 -29.12 -6.48
C GLY A 351 4.83 -27.89 -5.65
N VAL A 352 3.52 -27.58 -5.52
CA VAL A 352 2.95 -26.49 -4.73
C VAL A 352 1.62 -26.94 -4.13
N ASP A 353 1.16 -26.35 -3.03
CA ASP A 353 -0.07 -26.79 -2.32
C ASP A 353 -1.13 -25.68 -2.26
#